data_15091abd35423fdb0f5e576688a1ba3c
#
_entry.id   15091abd35423fdb0f5e576688a1ba3c
#
_cell.length_a   1.000
_cell.length_b   1.000
_cell.length_c   1.000
_cell.angle_alpha   90.00
_cell.angle_beta   90.00
_cell.angle_gamma   90.00
#
_symmetry.space_group_name_H-M   'P 1'
#
loop_
_entity.id
_entity.type
_entity.pdbx_description
1 polymer ?
#
loop_
_entity_poly.entity_id
_entity_poly.type
_entity_poly.pdbx_seq_one_letter_code
_entity_poly.pdbx_strand_id
1 'polypeptide(L)'
;MRGGTSRGPFFLEADLPADPAERDRFLLAAMGSPHGLQVNGIGGGNPMTSKVAIIAPGSRPDADVDYLFAQVATDRELVDFSPNCGNMLSAVGPFAIEAGLVPAQAGETLVRIFNRNTATTVEAVVQTPHGAVEYEGETVIDGVPGTAAPVRLTFLDALGSKTGALLPTGQEREFIDKTPVTLVDYAMPMVLLSAGDLGLSGDETPDAIEASADLLARLEAIRREAGLRMGLGDVSGSVVPKVGILSRARHGGTITSRYLMNASRCHKGHAVTGALCVAAACRLPGSVAHDLAAPALSSLVTVEHPSGRIEVDLSIDPSGRIARASLVRTARRIFEGRIIVPASAVLAPPEGLQQRGENAHDTHTPPRLLRRPGHAGHDHAAL
;
A
#
# COMPACT_ATOMS: atom_id res chain seq x y z
N MET A 1 -9.87 6.26 6.02
CA MET A 1 -9.85 7.08 4.78
C MET A 1 -9.67 6.20 3.55
N ARG A 2 -10.00 6.69 2.36
CA ARG A 2 -9.51 6.17 1.09
C ARG A 2 -8.29 6.99 0.67
N GLY A 3 -7.24 6.33 0.23
CA GLY A 3 -6.12 6.94 -0.45
C GLY A 3 -5.88 6.20 -1.77
N GLY A 4 -5.92 6.91 -2.91
CA GLY A 4 -5.87 6.28 -4.23
C GLY A 4 -6.90 5.16 -4.35
N THR A 5 -6.48 3.97 -4.79
CA THR A 5 -7.31 2.77 -4.90
C THR A 5 -7.31 1.89 -3.64
N SER A 6 -6.83 2.39 -2.50
CA SER A 6 -6.76 1.66 -1.24
C SER A 6 -7.59 2.34 -0.14
N ARG A 7 -7.99 1.56 0.88
CA ARG A 7 -8.76 2.05 2.02
C ARG A 7 -8.26 1.43 3.32
N GLY A 8 -8.26 2.22 4.39
CA GLY A 8 -7.95 1.75 5.73
C GLY A 8 -8.06 2.85 6.78
N PRO A 9 -7.95 2.50 8.06
CA PRO A 9 -7.84 3.49 9.14
C PRO A 9 -6.51 4.23 9.06
N PHE A 10 -6.56 5.48 9.49
CA PHE A 10 -5.43 6.34 9.78
C PHE A 10 -5.45 6.62 11.26
N PHE A 11 -4.35 6.31 11.95
CA PHE A 11 -4.19 6.54 13.37
C PHE A 11 -3.08 7.55 13.63
N LEU A 12 -3.24 8.37 14.64
CA LEU A 12 -2.09 9.01 15.26
C LEU A 12 -1.28 7.95 16.02
N GLU A 13 0.04 7.97 15.88
CA GLU A 13 0.91 7.00 16.58
C GLU A 13 0.73 7.09 18.10
N ALA A 14 0.48 8.30 18.61
CA ALA A 14 0.24 8.54 20.04
C ALA A 14 -1.04 7.86 20.58
N ASP A 15 -1.99 7.50 19.70
CA ASP A 15 -3.23 6.83 20.08
C ASP A 15 -3.10 5.29 20.08
N LEU A 16 -1.93 4.77 19.69
CA LEU A 16 -1.67 3.33 19.59
C LEU A 16 -0.81 2.86 20.76
N PRO A 17 -0.88 1.56 21.13
CA PRO A 17 0.05 0.98 22.09
C PRO A 17 1.51 1.20 21.67
N ALA A 18 2.34 1.61 22.62
CA ALA A 18 3.76 1.85 22.40
C ALA A 18 4.55 0.54 22.22
N ASP A 19 4.13 -0.53 22.90
CA ASP A 19 4.72 -1.86 22.73
C ASP A 19 4.36 -2.43 21.36
N PRO A 20 5.36 -2.87 20.55
CA PRO A 20 5.09 -3.36 19.19
C PRO A 20 4.15 -4.57 19.14
N ALA A 21 4.26 -5.49 20.10
CA ALA A 21 3.42 -6.69 20.11
C ALA A 21 1.98 -6.36 20.52
N GLU A 22 1.77 -5.42 21.45
CA GLU A 22 0.45 -4.92 21.80
C GLU A 22 -0.17 -4.13 20.63
N ARG A 23 0.62 -3.31 19.95
CA ARG A 23 0.18 -2.58 18.75
C ARG A 23 -0.26 -3.54 17.66
N ASP A 24 0.50 -4.58 17.38
CA ASP A 24 0.16 -5.55 16.34
C ASP A 24 -1.12 -6.30 16.68
N ARG A 25 -1.31 -6.73 17.94
CA ARG A 25 -2.57 -7.32 18.42
C ARG A 25 -3.74 -6.35 18.29
N PHE A 26 -3.54 -5.07 18.66
CA PHE A 26 -4.55 -4.03 18.48
C PHE A 26 -4.94 -3.88 17.00
N LEU A 27 -3.97 -3.81 16.10
CA LEU A 27 -4.22 -3.66 14.65
C LEU A 27 -4.95 -4.88 14.08
N LEU A 28 -4.60 -6.09 14.48
CA LEU A 28 -5.31 -7.32 14.10
C LEU A 28 -6.77 -7.27 14.56
N ALA A 29 -7.02 -6.93 15.81
CA ALA A 29 -8.36 -6.84 16.37
C ALA A 29 -9.17 -5.71 15.72
N ALA A 30 -8.58 -4.52 15.53
CA ALA A 30 -9.22 -3.38 14.88
C ALA A 30 -9.65 -3.71 13.44
N MET A 31 -8.82 -4.47 12.72
CA MET A 31 -9.14 -4.88 11.35
C MET A 31 -10.05 -6.11 11.27
N GLY A 32 -10.20 -6.87 12.36
CA GLY A 32 -10.97 -8.12 12.39
C GLY A 32 -10.24 -9.30 11.77
N SER A 33 -8.92 -9.31 11.87
CA SER A 33 -8.04 -10.39 11.38
C SER A 33 -7.64 -11.35 12.50
N PRO A 34 -7.39 -12.64 12.18
CA PRO A 34 -7.52 -13.27 10.87
C PRO A 34 -8.97 -13.70 10.59
N HIS A 35 -9.56 -13.20 9.53
CA HIS A 35 -10.87 -13.61 9.03
C HIS A 35 -11.07 -13.09 7.60
N GLY A 36 -11.43 -13.98 6.67
CA GLY A 36 -11.51 -13.63 5.24
C GLY A 36 -12.45 -12.46 4.90
N LEU A 37 -13.48 -12.22 5.70
CA LEU A 37 -14.39 -11.08 5.55
C LEU A 37 -14.13 -9.96 6.57
N GLN A 38 -13.26 -10.18 7.57
CA GLN A 38 -12.97 -9.22 8.65
C GLN A 38 -14.23 -8.66 9.33
N VAL A 39 -15.25 -9.52 9.55
CA VAL A 39 -16.58 -9.10 10.03
C VAL A 39 -16.58 -8.50 11.44
N ASN A 40 -15.58 -8.82 12.25
CA ASN A 40 -15.44 -8.31 13.63
C ASN A 40 -14.52 -7.10 13.74
N GLY A 41 -14.29 -6.40 12.63
CA GLY A 41 -13.44 -5.21 12.56
C GLY A 41 -13.84 -4.29 11.40
N ILE A 42 -13.00 -3.29 11.13
CA ILE A 42 -13.23 -2.31 10.06
C ILE A 42 -12.52 -2.64 8.75
N GLY A 43 -11.86 -3.79 8.68
CA GLY A 43 -11.27 -4.29 7.46
C GLY A 43 -12.34 -4.62 6.40
N GLY A 44 -11.92 -4.76 5.15
CA GLY A 44 -12.83 -5.03 4.03
C GLY A 44 -12.61 -6.40 3.39
N GLY A 45 -11.96 -7.36 4.07
CA GLY A 45 -11.78 -8.72 3.57
C GLY A 45 -10.90 -8.84 2.32
N ASN A 46 -10.15 -7.78 1.99
CA ASN A 46 -9.30 -7.73 0.80
C ASN A 46 -8.00 -6.98 1.12
N PRO A 47 -6.85 -7.37 0.57
CA PRO A 47 -5.59 -6.65 0.78
C PRO A 47 -5.62 -5.15 0.46
N MET A 48 -6.47 -4.69 -0.46
CA MET A 48 -6.64 -3.27 -0.76
C MET A 48 -7.43 -2.51 0.30
N THR A 49 -8.19 -3.20 1.13
CA THR A 49 -9.04 -2.65 2.19
C THR A 49 -8.66 -3.14 3.59
N SER A 50 -7.54 -3.84 3.71
CA SER A 50 -6.95 -4.31 4.98
C SER A 50 -5.57 -3.68 5.20
N LYS A 51 -5.55 -2.35 5.20
CA LYS A 51 -4.35 -1.50 5.29
C LYS A 51 -4.50 -0.52 6.44
N VAL A 52 -3.37 -0.15 7.04
CA VAL A 52 -3.31 0.83 8.13
C VAL A 52 -2.25 1.87 7.82
N ALA A 53 -2.55 3.13 8.10
CA ALA A 53 -1.59 4.23 8.14
C ALA A 53 -1.42 4.70 9.58
N ILE A 54 -0.18 4.80 10.03
CA ILE A 54 0.19 5.33 11.35
C ILE A 54 0.97 6.60 11.10
N ILE A 55 0.50 7.71 11.68
CA ILE A 55 1.01 9.05 11.42
C ILE A 55 1.52 9.66 12.73
N ALA A 56 2.71 10.24 12.69
CA ALA A 56 3.31 10.97 13.79
C ALA A 56 3.79 12.35 13.33
N PRO A 57 4.04 13.30 14.24
CA PRO A 57 4.80 14.50 13.92
C PRO A 57 6.16 14.11 13.32
N GLY A 58 6.68 14.96 12.40
CA GLY A 58 7.95 14.69 11.73
C GLY A 58 9.10 14.49 12.71
N SER A 59 9.81 13.37 12.58
CA SER A 59 11.01 13.07 13.36
C SER A 59 12.28 13.71 12.80
N ARG A 60 12.20 14.35 11.64
CA ARG A 60 13.30 14.92 10.89
C ARG A 60 13.02 16.40 10.53
N PRO A 61 14.06 17.25 10.42
CA PRO A 61 13.88 18.66 10.05
C PRO A 61 13.30 18.87 8.64
N ASP A 62 13.47 17.90 7.75
CA ASP A 62 13.01 17.92 6.35
C ASP A 62 11.63 17.26 6.14
N ALA A 63 10.96 16.87 7.22
CA ALA A 63 9.63 16.25 7.18
C ALA A 63 8.67 16.91 8.18
N ASP A 64 7.46 17.16 7.74
CA ASP A 64 6.38 17.69 8.57
C ASP A 64 5.71 16.58 9.38
N VAL A 65 5.61 15.37 8.79
CA VAL A 65 5.04 14.18 9.42
C VAL A 65 5.80 12.92 9.03
N ASP A 66 5.76 11.94 9.93
CA ASP A 66 6.19 10.57 9.68
C ASP A 66 4.98 9.72 9.28
N TYR A 67 5.18 8.84 8.33
CA TYR A 67 4.21 7.86 7.88
C TYR A 67 4.78 6.45 7.99
N LEU A 68 4.09 5.59 8.73
CA LEU A 68 4.36 4.16 8.80
C LEU A 68 3.15 3.39 8.25
N PHE A 69 3.37 2.63 7.20
CA PHE A 69 2.36 1.76 6.60
C PHE A 69 2.40 0.37 7.21
N ALA A 70 1.22 -0.22 7.45
CA ALA A 70 1.08 -1.62 7.82
C ALA A 70 0.07 -2.33 6.91
N GLN A 71 0.45 -3.48 6.39
CA GLN A 71 -0.44 -4.41 5.72
C GLN A 71 -0.92 -5.46 6.73
N VAL A 72 -2.21 -5.47 7.03
CA VAL A 72 -2.80 -6.49 7.92
C VAL A 72 -3.28 -7.65 7.05
N ALA A 73 -2.76 -8.86 7.30
CA ALA A 73 -3.18 -10.05 6.57
C ALA A 73 -4.64 -10.39 6.91
N THR A 74 -5.41 -10.85 5.91
CA THR A 74 -6.82 -11.23 6.12
C THR A 74 -6.99 -12.68 6.55
N ASP A 75 -5.97 -13.52 6.33
CA ASP A 75 -6.01 -14.98 6.45
C ASP A 75 -5.14 -15.54 7.59
N ARG A 76 -4.32 -14.71 8.20
CA ARG A 76 -3.38 -15.10 9.28
C ARG A 76 -3.09 -13.94 10.21
N GLU A 77 -2.59 -14.26 11.41
CA GLU A 77 -2.17 -13.27 12.41
C GLU A 77 -0.82 -12.64 12.03
N LEU A 78 -0.88 -11.68 11.10
CA LEU A 78 0.30 -10.98 10.64
C LEU A 78 -0.02 -9.52 10.35
N VAL A 79 0.78 -8.64 10.96
CA VAL A 79 0.90 -7.21 10.59
C VAL A 79 2.26 -7.03 9.94
N ASP A 80 2.29 -6.76 8.65
CA ASP A 80 3.52 -6.63 7.85
C ASP A 80 3.84 -5.15 7.61
N PHE A 81 4.95 -4.69 8.19
CA PHE A 81 5.50 -3.34 8.01
C PHE A 81 6.59 -3.28 6.92
N SER A 82 6.91 -4.39 6.29
CA SER A 82 7.96 -4.43 5.24
C SER A 82 7.57 -3.71 3.95
N PRO A 83 6.31 -3.76 3.47
CA PRO A 83 5.93 -3.08 2.25
C PRO A 83 5.68 -1.58 2.50
N ASN A 84 5.60 -0.84 1.40
CA ASN A 84 5.15 0.53 1.34
C ASN A 84 3.83 0.61 0.56
N CYS A 85 3.01 1.64 0.80
CA CYS A 85 1.76 1.83 0.06
C CYS A 85 1.56 3.29 -0.37
N GLY A 86 1.95 3.59 -1.62
CA GLY A 86 1.77 4.93 -2.19
C GLY A 86 0.31 5.34 -2.40
N ASN A 87 -0.63 4.38 -2.52
CA ASN A 87 -2.05 4.72 -2.54
C ASN A 87 -2.52 5.24 -1.17
N MET A 88 -2.20 4.56 -0.06
CA MET A 88 -2.51 5.07 1.29
C MET A 88 -1.79 6.39 1.57
N LEU A 89 -0.55 6.54 1.09
CA LEU A 89 0.26 7.76 1.23
C LEU A 89 -0.47 9.01 0.72
N SER A 90 -1.29 8.91 -0.34
CA SER A 90 -2.03 10.05 -0.88
C SER A 90 -3.04 10.67 0.09
N ALA A 91 -3.44 9.95 1.12
CA ALA A 91 -4.33 10.48 2.15
C ALA A 91 -3.59 10.94 3.42
N VAL A 92 -2.26 10.80 3.47
CA VAL A 92 -1.46 11.22 4.64
C VAL A 92 -1.45 12.73 4.78
N GLY A 93 -1.24 13.49 3.68
CA GLY A 93 -1.29 14.95 3.70
C GLY A 93 -2.64 15.49 4.18
N PRO A 94 -3.77 15.07 3.56
CA PRO A 94 -5.10 15.42 4.06
C PRO A 94 -5.31 15.08 5.53
N PHE A 95 -4.94 13.87 5.96
CA PHE A 95 -5.07 13.46 7.36
C PHE A 95 -4.23 14.34 8.31
N ALA A 96 -2.99 14.63 7.94
CA ALA A 96 -2.07 15.43 8.76
C ALA A 96 -2.60 16.85 8.99
N ILE A 97 -3.20 17.45 7.96
CA ILE A 97 -3.82 18.78 8.06
C ILE A 97 -5.05 18.72 8.98
N GLU A 98 -5.95 17.76 8.79
CA GLU A 98 -7.17 17.60 9.59
C GLU A 98 -6.88 17.22 11.05
N ALA A 99 -5.81 16.45 11.29
CA ALA A 99 -5.34 16.12 12.64
C ALA A 99 -4.58 17.27 13.33
N GLY A 100 -4.40 18.41 12.65
CA GLY A 100 -3.70 19.58 13.21
C GLY A 100 -2.18 19.42 13.31
N LEU A 101 -1.59 18.40 12.66
CA LEU A 101 -0.13 18.22 12.61
C LEU A 101 0.54 19.22 11.66
N VAL A 102 -0.16 19.64 10.63
CA VAL A 102 0.31 20.61 9.62
C VAL A 102 -0.75 21.71 9.47
N PRO A 103 -0.39 22.99 9.64
CA PRO A 103 -1.33 24.08 9.43
C PRO A 103 -1.69 24.20 7.94
N ALA A 104 -2.98 24.28 7.65
CA ALA A 104 -3.46 24.53 6.29
C ALA A 104 -3.03 25.90 5.80
N GLN A 105 -2.58 25.99 4.55
CA GLN A 105 -2.32 27.23 3.84
C GLN A 105 -3.50 27.56 2.90
N ALA A 106 -3.61 28.82 2.48
CA ALA A 106 -4.64 29.20 1.51
C ALA A 106 -4.26 28.72 0.10
N GLY A 107 -5.19 28.06 -0.57
CA GLY A 107 -4.99 27.51 -1.92
C GLY A 107 -4.47 26.08 -1.90
N GLU A 108 -3.22 25.88 -1.68
CA GLU A 108 -2.56 24.56 -1.62
C GLU A 108 -1.69 24.46 -0.38
N THR A 109 -1.66 23.30 0.23
CA THR A 109 -0.75 22.99 1.35
C THR A 109 0.23 21.92 0.94
N LEU A 110 1.53 22.24 1.02
CA LEU A 110 2.60 21.27 0.89
C LEU A 110 2.81 20.55 2.22
N VAL A 111 2.78 19.22 2.19
CA VAL A 111 3.11 18.35 3.34
C VAL A 111 4.30 17.48 2.95
N ARG A 112 5.40 17.59 3.69
CA ARG A 112 6.56 16.72 3.54
C ARG A 112 6.42 15.52 4.45
N ILE A 113 6.41 14.34 3.85
CA ILE A 113 6.11 13.08 4.52
C ILE A 113 7.36 12.22 4.52
N PHE A 114 7.91 11.92 5.70
CA PHE A 114 8.94 10.91 5.84
C PHE A 114 8.30 9.52 5.90
N ASN A 115 8.55 8.71 4.89
CA ASN A 115 8.06 7.35 4.80
C ASN A 115 9.01 6.40 5.55
N ARG A 116 8.61 5.96 6.73
CA ARG A 116 9.43 5.10 7.61
C ARG A 116 9.66 3.69 7.05
N ASN A 117 8.78 3.20 6.15
CA ASN A 117 8.96 1.88 5.52
C ASN A 117 10.12 1.84 4.52
N THR A 118 10.42 2.97 3.88
CA THR A 118 11.45 3.09 2.83
C THR A 118 12.57 4.07 3.18
N ALA A 119 12.45 4.78 4.30
CA ALA A 119 13.36 5.86 4.72
C ALA A 119 13.50 6.99 3.66
N THR A 120 12.44 7.25 2.90
CA THR A 120 12.41 8.27 1.83
C THR A 120 11.43 9.38 2.15
N THR A 121 11.66 10.58 1.58
CA THR A 121 10.76 11.72 1.72
C THR A 121 9.88 11.86 0.49
N VAL A 122 8.59 12.12 0.71
CA VAL A 122 7.59 12.35 -0.32
C VAL A 122 6.89 13.68 -0.05
N GLU A 123 6.77 14.50 -1.05
CA GLU A 123 5.99 15.73 -1.01
C GLU A 123 4.56 15.43 -1.46
N ALA A 124 3.58 15.86 -0.66
CA ALA A 124 2.16 15.82 -0.99
C ALA A 124 1.62 17.24 -1.07
N VAL A 125 1.11 17.64 -2.23
CA VAL A 125 0.41 18.92 -2.41
C VAL A 125 -1.08 18.64 -2.32
N VAL A 126 -1.72 19.21 -1.30
CA VAL A 126 -3.14 19.04 -0.95
C VAL A 126 -3.90 20.32 -1.27
N GLN A 127 -5.08 20.21 -1.87
CA GLN A 127 -5.95 21.34 -2.13
C GLN A 127 -6.58 21.85 -0.83
N THR A 128 -6.36 23.13 -0.53
CA THR A 128 -6.87 23.79 0.70
C THR A 128 -7.37 25.20 0.41
N PRO A 129 -8.31 25.40 -0.55
CA PRO A 129 -8.68 26.72 -1.05
C PRO A 129 -9.23 27.67 0.03
N HIS A 130 -9.82 27.12 1.09
CA HIS A 130 -10.43 27.87 2.19
C HIS A 130 -9.71 27.62 3.54
N GLY A 131 -8.43 27.24 3.52
CA GLY A 131 -7.71 26.89 4.75
C GLY A 131 -8.16 25.58 5.38
N ALA A 132 -8.86 24.72 4.64
CA ALA A 132 -9.29 23.39 5.02
C ALA A 132 -9.11 22.42 3.85
N VAL A 133 -8.96 21.14 4.13
CA VAL A 133 -8.80 20.11 3.07
C VAL A 133 -10.04 20.08 2.18
N GLU A 134 -9.82 20.20 0.86
CA GLU A 134 -10.85 20.03 -0.14
C GLU A 134 -10.80 18.58 -0.68
N TYR A 135 -11.95 17.91 -0.64
CA TYR A 135 -12.10 16.56 -1.18
C TYR A 135 -12.87 16.51 -2.50
N GLU A 136 -13.70 17.51 -2.77
CA GLU A 136 -14.47 17.57 -4.01
C GLU A 136 -13.62 18.19 -5.14
N GLY A 137 -13.80 17.70 -6.36
CA GLY A 137 -13.05 18.18 -7.53
C GLY A 137 -13.28 17.28 -8.75
N GLU A 138 -12.60 17.60 -9.85
CA GLU A 138 -12.83 16.98 -11.17
C GLU A 138 -11.83 15.86 -11.51
N THR A 139 -10.88 15.56 -10.61
CA THR A 139 -9.85 14.57 -10.92
C THR A 139 -10.39 13.14 -10.87
N VAL A 140 -10.26 12.44 -11.99
CA VAL A 140 -10.55 11.01 -12.11
C VAL A 140 -9.27 10.22 -11.93
N ILE A 141 -9.33 9.13 -11.16
CA ILE A 141 -8.28 8.10 -11.14
C ILE A 141 -8.89 6.74 -11.40
N ASP A 142 -8.28 5.98 -12.29
CA ASP A 142 -8.80 4.68 -12.68
C ASP A 142 -8.79 3.69 -11.49
N GLY A 143 -9.88 2.93 -11.38
CA GLY A 143 -10.13 2.04 -10.25
C GLY A 143 -10.86 2.66 -9.07
N VAL A 144 -11.26 3.95 -9.16
CA VAL A 144 -12.08 4.64 -8.16
C VAL A 144 -13.28 5.29 -8.84
N PRO A 145 -14.51 5.04 -8.39
CA PRO A 145 -15.70 5.69 -8.93
C PRO A 145 -15.73 7.20 -8.64
N GLY A 146 -16.23 7.97 -9.59
CA GLY A 146 -16.45 9.42 -9.45
C GLY A 146 -15.16 10.23 -9.54
N THR A 147 -15.26 11.49 -9.10
CA THR A 147 -14.19 12.48 -9.13
C THR A 147 -13.85 12.96 -7.71
N ALA A 148 -12.71 13.61 -7.54
CA ALA A 148 -12.30 14.21 -6.26
C ALA A 148 -11.21 15.27 -6.50
N ALA A 149 -10.84 16.02 -5.46
CA ALA A 149 -9.71 16.94 -5.52
C ALA A 149 -8.39 16.18 -5.72
N PRO A 150 -7.44 16.73 -6.53
CA PRO A 150 -6.16 16.10 -6.74
C PRO A 150 -5.27 16.20 -5.51
N VAL A 151 -4.51 15.14 -5.25
CA VAL A 151 -3.34 15.15 -4.38
C VAL A 151 -2.15 14.77 -5.25
N ARG A 152 -1.21 15.71 -5.44
CA ARG A 152 0.01 15.45 -6.19
C ARG A 152 1.08 14.92 -5.24
N LEU A 153 1.60 13.74 -5.55
CA LEU A 153 2.70 13.12 -4.82
C LEU A 153 3.98 13.24 -5.64
N THR A 154 5.06 13.72 -5.02
CA THR A 154 6.39 13.77 -5.61
C THR A 154 7.35 12.98 -4.73
N PHE A 155 7.95 11.95 -5.31
CA PHE A 155 8.95 11.11 -4.68
C PHE A 155 10.33 11.67 -4.99
N LEU A 156 11.08 12.11 -3.96
CA LEU A 156 12.34 12.81 -4.10
C LEU A 156 13.52 11.84 -4.22
N ASP A 157 13.59 10.83 -3.37
CA ASP A 157 14.69 9.87 -3.27
C ASP A 157 14.15 8.44 -3.33
N ALA A 158 13.53 8.09 -4.47
CA ALA A 158 12.89 6.78 -4.63
C ALA A 158 13.86 5.67 -5.07
N LEU A 159 15.09 6.03 -5.44
CA LEU A 159 16.11 5.11 -5.96
C LEU A 159 16.66 4.23 -4.84
N GLY A 160 16.66 2.92 -5.04
CA GLY A 160 17.25 1.96 -4.11
C GLY A 160 16.56 1.93 -2.74
N SER A 161 15.25 2.04 -2.70
CA SER A 161 14.44 2.24 -1.49
C SER A 161 14.69 1.21 -0.37
N LYS A 162 15.14 0.00 -0.72
CA LYS A 162 15.47 -1.07 0.23
C LYS A 162 16.83 -1.72 -0.03
N THR A 163 17.33 -1.63 -1.24
CA THR A 163 18.59 -2.29 -1.65
C THR A 163 19.74 -1.31 -1.80
N GLY A 164 19.47 0.01 -1.76
CA GLY A 164 20.47 1.06 -1.91
C GLY A 164 20.86 1.36 -3.36
N ALA A 165 20.35 0.62 -4.35
CA ALA A 165 20.68 0.81 -5.76
C ALA A 165 19.45 0.62 -6.65
N LEU A 166 19.37 1.37 -7.78
CA LEU A 166 18.32 1.20 -8.78
C LEU A 166 18.34 -0.21 -9.39
N LEU A 167 19.53 -0.72 -9.70
CA LEU A 167 19.79 -2.08 -10.16
C LEU A 167 20.61 -2.79 -9.07
N PRO A 168 19.99 -3.54 -8.17
CA PRO A 168 20.68 -4.15 -7.02
C PRO A 168 21.78 -5.13 -7.42
N THR A 169 21.64 -5.76 -8.59
CA THR A 169 22.65 -6.68 -9.14
C THR A 169 23.62 -6.00 -10.12
N GLY A 170 23.40 -4.74 -10.44
CA GLY A 170 24.15 -4.00 -11.46
C GLY A 170 23.84 -4.42 -12.90
N GLN A 171 22.84 -5.28 -13.11
CA GLN A 171 22.46 -5.79 -14.43
C GLN A 171 21.08 -5.25 -14.83
N GLU A 172 20.95 -4.74 -16.05
CA GLU A 172 19.67 -4.32 -16.63
C GLU A 172 18.76 -5.51 -16.90
N ARG A 173 19.37 -6.66 -17.26
CA ARG A 173 18.66 -7.92 -17.52
C ARG A 173 19.50 -9.11 -17.08
N GLU A 174 18.83 -10.05 -16.47
CA GLU A 174 19.41 -11.34 -16.11
C GLU A 174 18.40 -12.47 -16.31
N PHE A 175 18.76 -13.70 -15.97
CA PHE A 175 17.90 -14.86 -16.14
C PHE A 175 17.66 -15.55 -14.80
N ILE A 176 16.40 -15.82 -14.50
CA ILE A 176 15.97 -16.69 -13.41
C ILE A 176 15.10 -17.78 -14.02
N ASP A 177 15.46 -19.04 -13.81
CA ASP A 177 14.78 -20.21 -14.41
C ASP A 177 14.50 -20.02 -15.91
N LYS A 178 15.53 -19.65 -16.67
CA LYS A 178 15.50 -19.36 -18.12
C LYS A 178 14.56 -18.21 -18.52
N THR A 179 13.96 -17.52 -17.57
CA THR A 179 13.08 -16.37 -17.81
C THR A 179 13.91 -15.09 -17.73
N PRO A 180 13.92 -14.23 -18.77
CA PRO A 180 14.55 -12.91 -18.69
C PRO A 180 13.82 -12.04 -17.64
N VAL A 181 14.60 -11.44 -16.75
CA VAL A 181 14.06 -10.55 -15.71
C VAL A 181 14.89 -9.27 -15.61
N THR A 182 14.26 -8.20 -15.12
CA THR A 182 14.94 -7.02 -14.61
C THR A 182 14.66 -6.93 -13.11
N LEU A 183 15.73 -6.91 -12.31
CA LEU A 183 15.66 -6.68 -10.87
C LEU A 183 15.89 -5.20 -10.61
N VAL A 184 14.89 -4.49 -10.14
CA VAL A 184 14.91 -3.03 -10.03
C VAL A 184 14.32 -2.58 -8.70
N ASP A 185 14.92 -1.57 -8.08
CA ASP A 185 14.41 -0.94 -6.86
C ASP A 185 14.27 0.57 -7.05
N TYR A 186 13.06 1.01 -7.37
CA TYR A 186 12.66 2.40 -7.41
C TYR A 186 11.32 2.56 -6.66
N ALA A 187 11.36 3.17 -5.50
CA ALA A 187 10.26 3.26 -4.54
C ALA A 187 9.75 1.90 -3.99
N MET A 188 10.11 0.80 -4.63
CA MET A 188 9.77 -0.58 -4.23
C MET A 188 10.63 -1.56 -5.01
N PRO A 189 11.28 -2.55 -4.35
CA PRO A 189 11.96 -3.64 -5.06
C PRO A 189 10.98 -4.47 -5.88
N MET A 190 11.28 -4.66 -7.15
CA MET A 190 10.47 -5.46 -8.07
C MET A 190 11.32 -6.39 -8.94
N VAL A 191 10.74 -7.53 -9.28
CA VAL A 191 11.18 -8.35 -10.39
C VAL A 191 10.18 -8.15 -11.54
N LEU A 192 10.69 -7.65 -12.67
CA LEU A 192 9.92 -7.37 -13.88
C LEU A 192 10.22 -8.40 -14.96
N LEU A 193 9.18 -8.94 -15.57
CA LEU A 193 9.28 -9.98 -16.58
C LEU A 193 8.19 -9.82 -17.64
N SER A 194 8.46 -10.33 -18.86
CA SER A 194 7.52 -10.26 -19.96
C SER A 194 6.42 -11.30 -19.83
N ALA A 195 5.18 -10.92 -20.14
CA ALA A 195 4.05 -11.83 -20.25
C ALA A 195 4.32 -12.94 -21.30
N GLY A 196 4.94 -12.58 -22.42
CA GLY A 196 5.29 -13.54 -23.47
C GLY A 196 6.23 -14.66 -23.00
N ASP A 197 7.18 -14.36 -22.11
CA ASP A 197 8.10 -15.36 -21.55
C ASP A 197 7.42 -16.32 -20.55
N LEU A 198 6.22 -15.97 -20.13
CA LEU A 198 5.36 -16.83 -19.30
C LEU A 198 4.28 -17.57 -20.11
N GLY A 199 4.23 -17.36 -21.45
CA GLY A 199 3.16 -17.88 -22.30
C GLY A 199 1.82 -17.14 -22.13
N LEU A 200 1.86 -15.90 -21.62
CA LEU A 200 0.69 -15.05 -21.41
C LEU A 200 0.56 -14.02 -22.54
N SER A 201 -0.66 -13.54 -22.77
CA SER A 201 -0.97 -12.47 -23.71
C SER A 201 -0.65 -11.07 -23.17
N GLY A 202 -0.69 -10.91 -21.82
CA GLY A 202 -0.49 -9.66 -21.09
C GLY A 202 -1.76 -8.88 -20.80
N ASP A 203 -2.93 -9.39 -21.20
CA ASP A 203 -4.25 -8.80 -20.92
C ASP A 203 -5.11 -9.68 -19.99
N GLU A 204 -4.52 -10.72 -19.43
CA GLU A 204 -5.21 -11.55 -18.45
C GLU A 204 -5.82 -10.71 -17.32
N THR A 205 -7.02 -11.12 -16.90
CA THR A 205 -7.66 -10.54 -15.72
C THR A 205 -6.93 -10.95 -14.44
N PRO A 206 -7.01 -10.18 -13.36
CA PRO A 206 -6.48 -10.60 -12.05
C PRO A 206 -6.98 -11.98 -11.63
N ASP A 207 -8.26 -12.24 -11.82
CA ASP A 207 -8.88 -13.53 -11.45
C ASP A 207 -8.33 -14.70 -12.29
N ALA A 208 -8.02 -14.47 -13.58
CA ALA A 208 -7.40 -15.49 -14.45
C ALA A 208 -5.96 -15.82 -13.99
N ILE A 209 -5.19 -14.80 -13.60
CA ILE A 209 -3.83 -14.98 -13.05
C ILE A 209 -3.92 -15.75 -11.71
N GLU A 210 -4.83 -15.34 -10.83
CA GLU A 210 -5.03 -15.94 -9.50
C GLU A 210 -5.53 -17.39 -9.59
N ALA A 211 -6.26 -17.76 -10.64
CA ALA A 211 -6.74 -19.12 -10.86
C ALA A 211 -5.65 -20.10 -11.36
N SER A 212 -4.50 -19.59 -11.84
CA SER A 212 -3.43 -20.43 -12.38
C SER A 212 -2.40 -20.78 -11.30
N ALA A 213 -2.59 -21.91 -10.62
CA ALA A 213 -1.71 -22.35 -9.54
C ALA A 213 -0.25 -22.56 -10.02
N ASP A 214 -0.05 -23.13 -11.22
CA ASP A 214 1.28 -23.36 -11.79
C ASP A 214 2.01 -22.06 -12.10
N LEU A 215 1.30 -21.06 -12.65
CA LEU A 215 1.85 -19.74 -12.89
C LEU A 215 2.26 -19.08 -11.57
N LEU A 216 1.39 -19.10 -10.56
CA LEU A 216 1.67 -18.50 -9.26
C LEU A 216 2.87 -19.17 -8.58
N ALA A 217 2.98 -20.51 -8.65
CA ALA A 217 4.11 -21.25 -8.10
C ALA A 217 5.43 -20.87 -8.82
N ARG A 218 5.42 -20.75 -10.15
CA ARG A 218 6.57 -20.31 -10.93
C ARG A 218 6.98 -18.88 -10.59
N LEU A 219 6.02 -17.96 -10.51
CA LEU A 219 6.29 -16.56 -10.15
C LEU A 219 6.85 -16.43 -8.73
N GLU A 220 6.35 -17.23 -7.78
CA GLU A 220 6.87 -17.23 -6.42
C GLU A 220 8.31 -17.78 -6.35
N ALA A 221 8.65 -18.82 -7.11
CA ALA A 221 10.03 -19.32 -7.21
C ALA A 221 10.96 -18.24 -7.79
N ILE A 222 10.55 -17.56 -8.86
CA ILE A 222 11.31 -16.44 -9.46
C ILE A 222 11.47 -15.30 -8.44
N ARG A 223 10.40 -14.94 -7.73
CA ARG A 223 10.41 -13.87 -6.71
C ARG A 223 11.39 -14.14 -5.58
N ARG A 224 11.43 -15.38 -5.08
CA ARG A 224 12.35 -15.77 -4.00
C ARG A 224 13.81 -15.70 -4.45
N GLU A 225 14.12 -16.24 -5.62
CA GLU A 225 15.46 -16.15 -6.19
C GLU A 225 15.85 -14.69 -6.45
N ALA A 226 14.93 -13.88 -6.99
CA ALA A 226 15.14 -12.45 -7.16
C ALA A 226 15.47 -11.75 -5.82
N GLY A 227 14.76 -12.08 -4.76
CA GLY A 227 15.02 -11.55 -3.41
C GLY A 227 16.42 -11.82 -2.91
N LEU A 228 16.93 -13.05 -3.12
CA LEU A 228 18.30 -13.42 -2.77
C LEU A 228 19.32 -12.60 -3.58
N ARG A 229 19.14 -12.50 -4.89
CA ARG A 229 20.05 -11.74 -5.78
C ARG A 229 20.03 -10.24 -5.49
N MET A 230 18.90 -9.69 -5.11
CA MET A 230 18.76 -8.28 -4.73
C MET A 230 19.35 -7.97 -3.33
N GLY A 231 19.87 -8.96 -2.61
CA GLY A 231 20.42 -8.80 -1.27
C GLY A 231 19.36 -8.66 -0.17
N LEU A 232 18.09 -9.02 -0.45
CA LEU A 232 16.99 -8.97 0.53
C LEU A 232 16.93 -10.21 1.43
N GLY A 233 17.77 -11.23 1.19
CA GLY A 233 17.82 -12.47 1.93
C GLY A 233 16.64 -13.40 1.64
N ASP A 234 16.27 -14.26 2.59
CA ASP A 234 15.08 -15.11 2.46
C ASP A 234 13.81 -14.28 2.57
N VAL A 235 13.10 -14.21 1.46
CA VAL A 235 11.84 -13.45 1.33
C VAL A 235 10.59 -14.33 1.39
N SER A 236 10.68 -15.56 1.88
CA SER A 236 9.54 -16.49 1.99
C SER A 236 8.43 -15.94 2.89
N GLY A 237 8.79 -15.25 3.96
CA GLY A 237 7.87 -14.57 4.88
C GLY A 237 7.52 -13.13 4.49
N SER A 238 8.05 -12.62 3.37
CA SER A 238 7.86 -11.24 2.93
C SER A 238 7.04 -11.16 1.64
N VAL A 239 6.39 -10.01 1.45
CA VAL A 239 5.70 -9.70 0.19
C VAL A 239 6.56 -8.90 -0.79
N VAL A 240 7.85 -8.70 -0.46
CA VAL A 240 8.84 -7.97 -1.27
C VAL A 240 9.97 -8.95 -1.62
N PRO A 241 10.56 -8.90 -2.86
CA PRO A 241 10.21 -8.00 -3.96
C PRO A 241 8.83 -8.30 -4.56
N LYS A 242 8.24 -7.31 -5.21
CA LYS A 242 6.98 -7.47 -5.94
C LYS A 242 7.24 -8.02 -7.34
N VAL A 243 6.22 -8.64 -7.93
CA VAL A 243 6.29 -9.15 -9.30
C VAL A 243 5.48 -8.25 -10.22
N GLY A 244 6.07 -7.83 -11.33
CA GLY A 244 5.41 -7.11 -12.42
C GLY A 244 5.47 -7.92 -13.71
N ILE A 245 4.31 -8.40 -14.21
CA ILE A 245 4.19 -9.04 -15.51
C ILE A 245 3.89 -7.94 -16.52
N LEU A 246 4.78 -7.77 -17.49
CA LEU A 246 4.76 -6.66 -18.44
C LEU A 246 4.41 -7.12 -19.85
N SER A 247 3.71 -6.26 -20.60
CA SER A 247 3.48 -6.43 -22.02
C SER A 247 3.40 -5.07 -22.72
N ARG A 248 3.42 -5.07 -24.06
CA ARG A 248 3.24 -3.85 -24.84
C ARG A 248 1.88 -3.23 -24.55
N ALA A 249 1.83 -1.90 -24.51
CA ALA A 249 0.58 -1.15 -24.32
C ALA A 249 -0.41 -1.45 -25.45
N ARG A 250 -1.70 -1.49 -25.13
CA ARG A 250 -2.80 -1.79 -26.08
C ARG A 250 -3.82 -0.66 -26.22
N HIS A 251 -3.82 0.27 -25.27
CA HIS A 251 -4.80 1.35 -25.19
C HIS A 251 -4.15 2.74 -25.23
N GLY A 252 -3.01 2.85 -25.95
CA GLY A 252 -2.30 4.11 -26.13
C GLY A 252 -1.42 4.53 -24.98
N GLY A 253 -1.21 3.66 -23.99
CA GLY A 253 -0.23 3.86 -22.91
C GLY A 253 1.22 3.63 -23.35
N THR A 254 2.13 3.66 -22.40
CA THR A 254 3.55 3.36 -22.63
C THR A 254 3.81 1.86 -22.48
N ILE A 255 3.23 1.22 -21.50
CA ILE A 255 3.42 -0.20 -21.17
C ILE A 255 2.19 -0.73 -20.42
N THR A 256 1.90 -2.02 -20.57
CA THR A 256 0.88 -2.71 -19.75
C THR A 256 1.57 -3.49 -18.63
N SER A 257 0.97 -3.47 -17.44
CA SER A 257 1.49 -4.17 -16.25
C SER A 257 0.38 -4.89 -15.49
N ARG A 258 0.68 -6.12 -15.05
CA ARG A 258 -0.05 -6.86 -14.02
C ARG A 258 0.82 -6.93 -12.79
N TYR A 259 0.36 -6.33 -11.69
CA TYR A 259 1.13 -6.19 -10.46
C TYR A 259 0.65 -7.19 -9.41
N LEU A 260 1.53 -8.09 -8.96
CA LEU A 260 1.23 -9.02 -7.88
C LEU A 260 1.53 -8.38 -6.52
N MET A 261 0.53 -8.32 -5.66
CA MET A 261 0.66 -7.78 -4.29
C MET A 261 1.39 -8.75 -3.37
N ASN A 262 1.22 -10.04 -3.62
CA ASN A 262 1.87 -11.15 -2.93
C ASN A 262 1.86 -12.39 -3.86
N ALA A 263 2.29 -13.55 -3.34
CA ALA A 263 2.40 -14.79 -4.10
C ALA A 263 1.09 -15.30 -4.74
N SER A 264 -0.08 -14.79 -4.34
CA SER A 264 -1.38 -15.32 -4.76
C SER A 264 -2.39 -14.25 -5.22
N ARG A 265 -2.05 -12.97 -5.14
CA ARG A 265 -3.00 -11.88 -5.40
C ARG A 265 -2.48 -10.86 -6.41
N CYS A 266 -3.20 -10.72 -7.50
CA CYS A 266 -2.97 -9.68 -8.50
C CYS A 266 -3.79 -8.43 -8.16
N HIS A 267 -3.19 -7.25 -8.31
CA HIS A 267 -3.86 -5.98 -8.04
C HIS A 267 -4.91 -5.68 -9.11
N LYS A 268 -6.13 -5.35 -8.71
CA LYS A 268 -7.22 -5.01 -9.65
C LYS A 268 -7.00 -3.66 -10.37
N GLY A 269 -6.19 -2.78 -9.83
CA GLY A 269 -5.63 -1.59 -10.47
C GLY A 269 -4.11 -1.70 -10.51
N HIS A 270 -3.40 -0.70 -9.97
CA HIS A 270 -1.94 -0.73 -9.81
C HIS A 270 -1.50 -0.09 -8.50
N ALA A 271 -0.42 -0.61 -7.91
CA ALA A 271 0.23 0.07 -6.79
C ALA A 271 1.02 1.29 -7.32
N VAL A 272 0.93 2.42 -6.61
CA VAL A 272 1.68 3.65 -6.95
C VAL A 272 3.17 3.39 -7.03
N THR A 273 3.75 2.79 -5.98
CA THR A 273 5.18 2.49 -5.94
C THR A 273 5.61 1.48 -7.02
N GLY A 274 4.73 0.54 -7.36
CA GLY A 274 4.94 -0.37 -8.49
C GLY A 274 4.93 0.36 -9.83
N ALA A 275 4.01 1.32 -10.02
CA ALA A 275 3.96 2.13 -11.25
C ALA A 275 5.21 3.01 -11.40
N LEU A 276 5.70 3.60 -10.29
CA LEU A 276 6.96 4.34 -10.27
C LEU A 276 8.13 3.45 -10.70
N CYS A 277 8.19 2.23 -10.16
CA CYS A 277 9.24 1.26 -10.49
C CYS A 277 9.19 0.82 -11.96
N VAL A 278 8.02 0.50 -12.48
CA VAL A 278 7.82 0.16 -13.90
C VAL A 278 8.18 1.35 -14.79
N ALA A 279 7.74 2.56 -14.43
CA ALA A 279 8.07 3.77 -15.19
C ALA A 279 9.59 4.04 -15.23
N ALA A 280 10.28 3.88 -14.09
CA ALA A 280 11.73 3.97 -14.03
C ALA A 280 12.40 2.94 -14.94
N ALA A 281 11.95 1.68 -14.88
CA ALA A 281 12.48 0.61 -15.71
C ALA A 281 12.25 0.84 -17.22
N CYS A 282 11.16 1.50 -17.63
CA CYS A 282 10.94 1.90 -19.02
C CYS A 282 12.02 2.86 -19.56
N ARG A 283 12.74 3.53 -18.66
CA ARG A 283 13.84 4.47 -19.00
C ARG A 283 15.24 3.83 -18.90
N LEU A 284 15.32 2.53 -18.59
CA LEU A 284 16.58 1.80 -18.49
C LEU A 284 16.82 0.99 -19.77
N PRO A 285 17.69 1.43 -20.70
CA PRO A 285 18.04 0.66 -21.88
C PRO A 285 18.52 -0.74 -21.50
N GLY A 286 18.06 -1.77 -22.20
CA GLY A 286 18.41 -3.16 -21.91
C GLY A 286 17.49 -3.86 -20.92
N SER A 287 16.68 -3.14 -20.14
CA SER A 287 15.69 -3.76 -19.25
C SER A 287 14.53 -4.41 -20.02
N VAL A 288 13.85 -5.37 -19.38
CA VAL A 288 12.63 -5.98 -19.94
C VAL A 288 11.53 -4.94 -20.19
N ALA A 289 11.39 -3.97 -19.30
CA ALA A 289 10.39 -2.91 -19.44
C ALA A 289 10.68 -1.99 -20.62
N HIS A 290 11.94 -1.60 -20.83
CA HIS A 290 12.36 -0.74 -21.94
C HIS A 290 12.05 -1.36 -23.32
N ASP A 291 12.30 -2.66 -23.49
CA ASP A 291 12.04 -3.35 -24.77
C ASP A 291 10.54 -3.49 -25.09
N LEU A 292 9.68 -3.47 -24.08
CA LEU A 292 8.24 -3.55 -24.22
C LEU A 292 7.57 -2.18 -24.28
N ALA A 293 8.22 -1.14 -23.77
CA ALA A 293 7.68 0.20 -23.72
C ALA A 293 7.50 0.81 -25.12
N ALA A 294 6.42 1.58 -25.30
CA ALA A 294 6.31 2.46 -26.44
C ALA A 294 7.42 3.53 -26.40
N PRO A 295 7.90 4.03 -27.57
CA PRO A 295 8.93 5.06 -27.60
C PRO A 295 8.55 6.27 -26.76
N ALA A 296 9.51 6.75 -25.99
CA ALA A 296 9.30 7.89 -25.09
C ALA A 296 9.26 9.22 -25.87
N LEU A 297 8.08 9.83 -25.91
CA LEU A 297 7.87 11.15 -26.52
C LEU A 297 7.94 12.30 -25.48
N SER A 298 7.89 11.99 -24.19
CA SER A 298 7.86 12.95 -23.08
C SER A 298 8.42 12.34 -21.79
N SER A 299 8.45 13.11 -20.71
CA SER A 299 8.74 12.64 -19.34
C SER A 299 7.65 11.69 -18.81
N LEU A 300 6.45 11.75 -19.38
CA LEU A 300 5.30 10.97 -18.93
C LEU A 300 5.41 9.50 -19.34
N VAL A 301 5.18 8.60 -18.39
CA VAL A 301 5.03 7.16 -18.59
C VAL A 301 3.63 6.74 -18.15
N THR A 302 2.84 6.25 -19.06
CA THR A 302 1.49 5.75 -18.81
C THR A 302 1.50 4.24 -18.69
N VAL A 303 1.27 3.71 -17.49
CA VAL A 303 1.18 2.27 -17.22
C VAL A 303 -0.28 1.84 -17.28
N GLU A 304 -0.61 1.00 -18.24
CA GLU A 304 -1.93 0.35 -18.34
C GLU A 304 -2.06 -0.79 -17.33
N HIS A 305 -3.23 -0.90 -16.71
CA HIS A 305 -3.52 -1.91 -15.70
C HIS A 305 -4.99 -2.39 -15.79
N PRO A 306 -5.42 -3.43 -15.05
CA PRO A 306 -6.76 -4.02 -15.22
C PRO A 306 -7.95 -3.06 -15.13
N SER A 307 -7.82 -1.97 -14.37
CA SER A 307 -8.91 -0.98 -14.19
C SER A 307 -8.71 0.31 -14.99
N GLY A 308 -7.71 0.38 -15.89
CA GLY A 308 -7.41 1.56 -16.71
C GLY A 308 -5.91 1.89 -16.72
N ARG A 309 -5.51 3.07 -16.28
CA ARG A 309 -4.12 3.53 -16.35
C ARG A 309 -3.69 4.37 -15.14
N ILE A 310 -2.39 4.44 -14.96
CA ILE A 310 -1.73 5.33 -14.02
C ILE A 310 -0.59 6.05 -14.73
N GLU A 311 -0.53 7.35 -14.57
CA GLU A 311 0.46 8.21 -15.20
C GLU A 311 1.53 8.60 -14.18
N VAL A 312 2.77 8.47 -14.59
CA VAL A 312 3.98 8.84 -13.82
C VAL A 312 4.79 9.81 -14.63
N ASP A 313 5.05 10.99 -14.07
CA ASP A 313 5.95 11.99 -14.65
C ASP A 313 7.34 11.85 -14.04
N LEU A 314 8.36 11.61 -14.88
CA LEU A 314 9.74 11.39 -14.49
C LEU A 314 10.60 12.59 -14.88
N SER A 315 11.14 13.31 -13.88
CA SER A 315 12.18 14.30 -14.11
C SER A 315 13.55 13.62 -14.19
N ILE A 316 14.23 13.80 -15.31
CA ILE A 316 15.58 13.28 -15.55
C ILE A 316 16.59 14.42 -15.38
N ASP A 317 17.64 14.20 -14.60
CA ASP A 317 18.71 15.17 -14.40
C ASP A 317 19.67 15.22 -15.62
N PRO A 318 20.56 16.23 -15.71
CA PRO A 318 21.51 16.33 -16.81
C PRO A 318 22.48 15.14 -16.95
N SER A 319 22.60 14.32 -15.91
CA SER A 319 23.42 13.08 -15.95
C SER A 319 22.64 11.86 -16.48
N GLY A 320 21.34 12.04 -16.81
CA GLY A 320 20.48 10.98 -17.29
C GLY A 320 19.80 10.13 -16.18
N ARG A 321 19.95 10.54 -14.90
CA ARG A 321 19.33 9.83 -13.77
C ARG A 321 17.96 10.38 -13.47
N ILE A 322 17.06 9.52 -12.98
CA ILE A 322 15.74 9.92 -12.50
C ILE A 322 15.91 10.70 -11.19
N ALA A 323 15.70 12.02 -11.23
CA ALA A 323 15.80 12.88 -10.07
C ALA A 323 14.52 12.89 -9.24
N ARG A 324 13.35 12.86 -9.90
CA ARG A 324 12.03 12.89 -9.25
C ARG A 324 11.03 12.08 -10.04
N ALA A 325 10.05 11.54 -9.33
CA ALA A 325 8.88 10.92 -9.94
C ALA A 325 7.62 11.47 -9.29
N SER A 326 6.70 11.97 -10.09
CA SER A 326 5.47 12.60 -9.63
C SER A 326 4.25 11.92 -10.24
N LEU A 327 3.15 11.90 -9.49
CA LEU A 327 1.87 11.43 -9.98
C LEU A 327 0.72 12.08 -9.22
N VAL A 328 -0.47 12.07 -9.84
CA VAL A 328 -1.69 12.58 -9.22
C VAL A 328 -2.51 11.41 -8.70
N ARG A 329 -2.99 11.57 -7.47
CA ARG A 329 -3.96 10.69 -6.81
C ARG A 329 -5.08 11.51 -6.22
N THR A 330 -6.07 10.85 -5.63
CA THR A 330 -7.13 11.49 -4.86
C THR A 330 -7.26 10.80 -3.50
N ALA A 331 -7.80 11.51 -2.53
CA ALA A 331 -8.11 10.99 -1.21
C ALA A 331 -9.58 11.24 -0.87
N ARG A 332 -10.09 10.58 0.16
CA ARG A 332 -11.41 10.87 0.72
C ARG A 332 -11.46 10.49 2.20
N ARG A 333 -11.92 11.41 3.04
CA ARG A 333 -12.33 11.08 4.39
C ARG A 333 -13.69 10.37 4.31
N ILE A 334 -13.76 9.14 4.80
CA ILE A 334 -14.98 8.31 4.75
C ILE A 334 -15.68 8.33 6.10
N PHE A 335 -14.89 8.27 7.17
CA PHE A 335 -15.36 8.14 8.54
C PHE A 335 -14.33 8.72 9.50
N GLU A 336 -14.80 9.27 10.60
CA GLU A 336 -14.01 9.71 11.74
C GLU A 336 -14.69 9.21 13.01
N GLY A 337 -13.92 8.72 13.98
CA GLY A 337 -14.48 8.20 15.23
C GLY A 337 -13.50 7.34 16.01
N ARG A 338 -14.06 6.55 16.93
CA ARG A 338 -13.29 5.65 17.80
C ARG A 338 -13.56 4.21 17.39
N ILE A 339 -12.49 3.41 17.38
CA ILE A 339 -12.57 1.96 17.26
C ILE A 339 -12.65 1.36 18.66
N ILE A 340 -13.56 0.42 18.85
CA ILE A 340 -13.71 -0.34 20.09
C ILE A 340 -13.19 -1.75 19.83
N VAL A 341 -12.12 -2.12 20.52
CA VAL A 341 -11.56 -3.47 20.49
C VAL A 341 -11.69 -4.12 21.88
N PRO A 342 -11.93 -5.44 21.97
CA PRO A 342 -11.97 -6.13 23.25
C PRO A 342 -10.61 -6.04 23.96
N ALA A 343 -10.61 -5.76 25.25
CA ALA A 343 -9.37 -5.71 26.04
C ALA A 343 -8.59 -7.04 25.98
N SER A 344 -9.29 -8.17 25.96
CA SER A 344 -8.71 -9.51 25.79
C SER A 344 -7.98 -9.73 24.47
N ALA A 345 -8.29 -8.95 23.46
CA ALA A 345 -7.62 -9.05 22.15
C ALA A 345 -6.30 -8.27 22.11
N VAL A 346 -6.07 -7.35 23.05
CA VAL A 346 -4.88 -6.49 23.09
C VAL A 346 -3.91 -6.91 24.18
N LEU A 347 -4.43 -7.24 25.35
CA LEU A 347 -3.62 -7.67 26.47
C LEU A 347 -3.10 -9.09 26.23
N ALA A 348 -1.83 -9.34 26.54
CA ALA A 348 -1.31 -10.70 26.57
C ALA A 348 -2.11 -11.54 27.55
N PRO A 349 -2.44 -12.82 27.26
CA PRO A 349 -3.01 -13.69 28.28
C PRO A 349 -2.05 -13.74 29.46
N PRO A 350 -2.56 -13.72 30.73
CA PRO A 350 -1.68 -13.79 31.90
C PRO A 350 -0.82 -15.05 31.79
N GLU A 351 0.50 -14.90 32.00
CA GLU A 351 1.44 -16.02 32.04
C GLU A 351 0.95 -17.05 33.05
N GLY A 352 0.52 -18.23 32.59
CA GLY A 352 0.05 -19.34 33.44
C GLY A 352 -1.18 -20.09 32.99
N LEU A 353 -1.88 -19.72 31.91
CA LEU A 353 -3.08 -20.41 31.41
C LEU A 353 -2.86 -21.22 30.13
N GLN A 354 -1.65 -21.60 29.78
CA GLN A 354 -1.40 -22.65 28.79
C GLN A 354 -1.48 -24.03 29.50
N GLN A 355 -2.49 -24.80 29.08
CA GLN A 355 -2.83 -26.19 29.47
C GLN A 355 -3.92 -26.34 30.55
N ARG A 356 -5.17 -26.14 30.15
CA ARG A 356 -6.31 -26.95 30.57
C ARG A 356 -7.45 -26.75 29.56
N GLY A 357 -7.41 -27.48 28.50
CA GLY A 357 -8.50 -27.58 27.55
C GLY A 357 -8.53 -28.97 26.95
N GLU A 358 -9.20 -29.84 27.66
CA GLU A 358 -9.97 -30.98 27.12
C GLU A 358 -10.64 -31.67 28.31
N ASN A 359 -11.94 -31.70 28.24
CA ASN A 359 -12.89 -32.39 29.14
C ASN A 359 -13.59 -31.54 30.22
N ALA A 360 -14.73 -30.98 29.84
CA ALA A 360 -15.94 -31.00 30.67
C ALA A 360 -17.18 -30.68 29.82
N HIS A 361 -17.96 -31.70 29.59
CA HIS A 361 -19.37 -31.59 29.20
C HIS A 361 -20.19 -30.96 30.33
N ASP A 362 -21.16 -30.14 29.93
CA ASP A 362 -22.41 -29.79 30.61
C ASP A 362 -22.36 -29.15 32.00
N THR A 363 -22.82 -27.92 32.05
CA THR A 363 -24.01 -27.51 32.84
C THR A 363 -24.42 -26.09 32.50
N HIS A 364 -25.60 -25.92 31.94
CA HIS A 364 -26.27 -24.65 31.76
C HIS A 364 -26.55 -23.96 33.11
N THR A 365 -26.01 -22.73 33.27
CA THR A 365 -26.55 -21.76 34.23
C THR A 365 -26.56 -20.38 33.54
N PRO A 366 -27.70 -19.71 33.41
CA PRO A 366 -27.79 -18.42 32.74
C PRO A 366 -27.19 -17.30 33.58
N PRO A 367 -26.57 -16.26 33.00
CA PRO A 367 -25.97 -15.18 33.75
C PRO A 367 -27.05 -14.24 34.33
N ARG A 368 -26.88 -13.91 35.63
CA ARG A 368 -27.65 -12.92 36.36
C ARG A 368 -27.38 -11.52 35.78
N LEU A 369 -28.45 -10.88 35.31
CA LEU A 369 -28.47 -9.44 34.98
C LEU A 369 -28.28 -8.59 36.26
N LEU A 370 -27.15 -7.92 36.37
CA LEU A 370 -26.95 -6.84 37.34
C LEU A 370 -27.61 -5.57 36.80
N ARG A 371 -28.71 -5.17 37.43
CA ARG A 371 -29.35 -3.87 37.22
C ARG A 371 -28.47 -2.78 37.87
N ARG A 372 -28.10 -1.76 37.12
CA ARG A 372 -27.62 -0.47 37.66
C ARG A 372 -28.79 0.48 37.87
N PRO A 373 -28.76 1.31 38.93
CA PRO A 373 -29.83 2.23 39.25
C PRO A 373 -29.84 3.42 38.28
N GLY A 374 -31.05 3.95 38.06
CA GLY A 374 -31.38 4.94 37.06
C GLY A 374 -30.81 6.33 37.32
N HIS A 375 -30.63 7.05 36.22
CA HIS A 375 -30.72 8.52 36.21
C HIS A 375 -31.76 8.94 35.19
N ALA A 376 -32.57 9.90 35.72
CA ALA A 376 -33.76 10.46 35.10
C ALA A 376 -33.44 11.30 33.85
N GLY A 377 -34.34 11.19 32.92
CA GLY A 377 -34.96 12.10 32.00
C GLY A 377 -34.17 13.26 31.37
N HIS A 378 -34.21 13.29 30.04
CA HIS A 378 -34.73 14.44 29.30
C HIS A 378 -35.05 14.00 27.86
N ASP A 379 -36.33 14.18 27.53
CA ASP A 379 -36.88 14.16 26.17
C ASP A 379 -36.16 15.17 25.27
N HIS A 380 -35.92 14.78 24.03
CA HIS A 380 -36.20 15.62 22.86
C HIS A 380 -36.33 14.78 21.59
N ALA A 381 -37.44 15.06 20.93
CA ALA A 381 -37.97 14.43 19.75
C ALA A 381 -37.17 14.75 18.47
N ALA A 382 -37.24 13.78 17.58
CA ALA A 382 -37.44 13.79 16.12
C ALA A 382 -36.84 14.95 15.27
N LEU A 383 -35.99 14.63 14.34
CA LEU A 383 -36.23 14.60 12.88
C LEU A 383 -35.08 13.83 12.23
#